data_5ce92ff70ec19c21b63aebdf7d2c5f89
#
_entry.id   5ce92ff70ec19c21b63aebdf7d2c5f89
#
_cell.length_a   1.000
_cell.length_b   1.000
_cell.length_c   1.000
_cell.angle_alpha   90.00
_cell.angle_beta   90.00
_cell.angle_gamma   90.00
#
_symmetry.space_group_name_H-M   'P 1'
#
loop_
_entity.id
_entity.type
_entity.pdbx_description
1 polymer ?
#
loop_
_entity_poly.entity_id
_entity_poly.type
_entity_poly.pdbx_seq_one_letter_code
_entity_poly.pdbx_strand_id
1 'polypeptide(L)'
;MRGAPSGSVAGSLPVILTLGTTQTIAWASSYYLPAILAAPIARDLSLQPAYVFGALSGGLVIAGLLGPRVGHAIDTFGGRGLLVISNLVFASGLLLLSLASGPVVLIAAWIVLGIAMGMGLYEAAFATLTRIYGIAARRPITGITLIAGFASTVGWPISTLLDSELGWRAACQIWAVVHIALALPLNLCLPRATPLPKVDPVQTQPDAVSGQSETFAMVLLAYMFAASGFVSSGVSALLPTMLVQLGATPAAALLAGTLVGPAQVGARIIEAGWLARYHPLLSARLATLMNPLGVMVLALGGSLLAPLFAVFYGAGNGIITIARGTLPLALFGPKGFGRRVGLISLPARATGALAPLAVGLMVEHIGAGALWVTALASLSAFVALLLLRPARTT
;
A
#
# COMPACT_ATOMS: atom_id res chain seq x y z
N MET A 1 -5.81 24.64 -35.32
CA MET A 1 -4.83 23.64 -34.90
C MET A 1 -3.94 24.25 -33.82
N ARG A 2 -4.23 24.08 -32.57
CA ARG A 2 -3.33 24.36 -31.45
C ARG A 2 -3.19 23.05 -30.68
N GLY A 3 -1.98 22.47 -30.73
CA GLY A 3 -1.64 21.18 -30.16
C GLY A 3 -1.96 21.12 -28.68
N ALA A 4 -2.57 20.02 -28.26
CA ALA A 4 -2.67 19.65 -26.86
C ALA A 4 -1.24 19.59 -26.26
N PRO A 5 -0.98 20.09 -25.03
CA PRO A 5 0.32 19.97 -24.43
C PRO A 5 0.58 18.49 -24.19
N SER A 6 1.49 17.91 -24.97
CA SER A 6 2.11 16.63 -24.66
C SER A 6 2.76 16.76 -23.28
N GLY A 7 2.15 16.23 -22.25
CA GLY A 7 2.72 16.15 -20.91
C GLY A 7 4.02 15.37 -20.97
N SER A 8 5.12 16.07 -21.21
CA SER A 8 6.45 15.48 -21.26
C SER A 8 6.78 14.87 -19.89
N VAL A 9 7.45 13.73 -19.90
CA VAL A 9 7.94 13.03 -18.70
C VAL A 9 8.74 13.96 -17.78
N ALA A 10 9.39 14.99 -18.35
CA ALA A 10 10.10 16.04 -17.62
C ALA A 10 9.18 16.87 -16.70
N GLY A 11 7.92 17.12 -17.08
CA GLY A 11 6.96 17.85 -16.24
C GLY A 11 6.39 17.06 -15.06
N SER A 12 6.56 15.73 -15.01
CA SER A 12 6.06 14.89 -13.92
C SER A 12 7.09 14.67 -12.80
N LEU A 13 8.38 14.87 -13.03
CA LEU A 13 9.44 14.60 -12.06
C LEU A 13 9.29 15.39 -10.73
N PRO A 14 9.02 16.72 -10.74
CA PRO A 14 8.80 17.44 -9.50
C PRO A 14 7.62 16.89 -8.68
N VAL A 15 6.52 16.51 -9.36
CA VAL A 15 5.34 15.93 -8.70
C VAL A 15 5.66 14.53 -8.13
N ILE A 16 6.44 13.72 -8.85
CA ILE A 16 6.90 12.40 -8.40
C ILE A 16 7.78 12.55 -7.15
N LEU A 17 8.74 13.47 -7.16
CA LEU A 17 9.61 13.71 -6.02
C LEU A 17 8.82 14.23 -4.82
N THR A 18 7.95 15.21 -5.02
CA THR A 18 7.09 15.77 -3.98
C THR A 18 6.20 14.68 -3.35
N LEU A 19 5.40 13.99 -4.16
CA LEU A 19 4.51 12.95 -3.65
C LEU A 19 5.27 11.73 -3.14
N GLY A 20 6.37 11.33 -3.76
CA GLY A 20 7.21 10.23 -3.29
C GLY A 20 7.75 10.51 -1.89
N THR A 21 8.27 11.71 -1.65
CA THR A 21 8.75 12.14 -0.33
C THR A 21 7.61 12.18 0.70
N THR A 22 6.48 12.81 0.37
CA THR A 22 5.37 12.91 1.32
C THR A 22 4.72 11.56 1.60
N GLN A 23 4.69 10.64 0.63
CA GLN A 23 4.28 9.26 0.84
C GLN A 23 5.26 8.50 1.73
N THR A 24 6.59 8.69 1.57
CA THR A 24 7.60 8.11 2.45
C THR A 24 7.38 8.54 3.90
N ILE A 25 7.17 9.84 4.14
CA ILE A 25 6.87 10.39 5.48
C ILE A 25 5.57 9.78 6.03
N ALA A 26 4.49 9.78 5.23
CA ALA A 26 3.19 9.29 5.68
C ALA A 26 3.20 7.81 6.06
N TRP A 27 3.84 6.94 5.25
CA TRP A 27 3.99 5.52 5.56
C TRP A 27 4.89 5.27 6.76
N ALA A 28 6.03 5.99 6.88
CA ALA A 28 6.99 5.85 7.97
C ALA A 28 6.36 6.20 9.32
N SER A 29 5.63 7.33 9.37
CA SER A 29 5.05 7.89 10.60
C SER A 29 3.67 7.31 10.97
N SER A 30 3.11 6.40 10.18
CA SER A 30 1.82 5.77 10.47
C SER A 30 1.89 4.24 10.39
N TYR A 31 1.76 3.66 9.21
CA TYR A 31 1.70 2.20 9.03
C TYR A 31 2.93 1.47 9.57
N TYR A 32 4.13 2.02 9.37
CA TYR A 32 5.38 1.41 9.81
C TYR A 32 5.80 1.78 11.23
N LEU A 33 5.17 2.79 11.83
CA LEU A 33 5.51 3.30 13.16
C LEU A 33 5.39 2.24 14.28
N PRO A 34 4.31 1.42 14.34
CA PRO A 34 4.16 0.41 15.40
C PRO A 34 5.21 -0.69 15.38
N ALA A 35 5.86 -0.94 14.24
CA ALA A 35 6.95 -1.92 14.18
C ALA A 35 8.10 -1.56 15.16
N ILE A 36 8.30 -0.27 15.41
CA ILE A 36 9.33 0.24 16.32
C ILE A 36 8.74 0.67 17.65
N LEU A 37 7.65 1.45 17.65
CA LEU A 37 7.14 2.09 18.86
C LEU A 37 6.10 1.26 19.63
N ALA A 38 5.62 0.12 19.11
CA ALA A 38 4.59 -0.65 19.82
C ALA A 38 5.08 -1.15 21.19
N ALA A 39 6.32 -1.63 21.27
CA ALA A 39 6.87 -2.13 22.53
C ALA A 39 7.11 -1.03 23.58
N PRO A 40 7.77 0.12 23.26
CA PRO A 40 7.90 1.21 24.23
C PRO A 40 6.55 1.82 24.63
N ILE A 41 5.60 2.00 23.72
CA ILE A 41 4.24 2.48 24.04
C ILE A 41 3.55 1.51 25.01
N ALA A 42 3.57 0.21 24.70
CA ALA A 42 2.91 -0.79 25.51
C ALA A 42 3.50 -0.86 26.93
N ARG A 43 4.83 -0.81 27.06
CA ARG A 43 5.51 -0.80 28.36
C ARG A 43 5.10 0.41 29.21
N ASP A 44 5.11 1.60 28.61
CA ASP A 44 4.82 2.85 29.30
C ASP A 44 3.35 2.97 29.71
N LEU A 45 2.44 2.44 28.90
CA LEU A 45 1.00 2.42 29.19
C LEU A 45 0.55 1.17 29.99
N SER A 46 1.48 0.28 30.38
CA SER A 46 1.18 -0.98 31.05
C SER A 46 0.19 -1.85 30.27
N LEU A 47 0.34 -1.91 28.95
CA LEU A 47 -0.48 -2.68 28.02
C LEU A 47 0.36 -3.79 27.35
N GLN A 48 -0.32 -4.75 26.72
CA GLN A 48 0.36 -5.67 25.81
C GLN A 48 0.58 -5.01 24.44
N PRO A 49 1.69 -5.29 23.71
CA PRO A 49 1.93 -4.78 22.36
C PRO A 49 0.79 -5.05 21.38
N ALA A 50 0.04 -6.15 21.59
CA ALA A 50 -1.14 -6.49 20.79
C ALA A 50 -2.22 -5.39 20.78
N TYR A 51 -2.36 -4.60 21.86
CA TYR A 51 -3.28 -3.45 21.88
C TYR A 51 -2.88 -2.36 20.88
N VAL A 52 -1.59 -2.08 20.73
CA VAL A 52 -1.09 -1.08 19.78
C VAL A 52 -1.34 -1.54 18.33
N PHE A 53 -1.06 -2.81 18.04
CA PHE A 53 -1.36 -3.39 16.71
C PHE A 53 -2.87 -3.50 16.46
N GLY A 54 -3.67 -3.80 17.48
CA GLY A 54 -5.13 -3.79 17.39
C GLY A 54 -5.68 -2.39 17.07
N ALA A 55 -5.12 -1.35 17.69
CA ALA A 55 -5.48 0.02 17.40
C ALA A 55 -5.10 0.43 15.96
N LEU A 56 -3.90 0.05 15.48
CA LEU A 56 -3.53 0.18 14.07
C LEU A 56 -4.54 -0.51 13.14
N SER A 57 -4.91 -1.76 13.45
CA SER A 57 -5.89 -2.51 12.65
C SER A 57 -7.23 -1.79 12.57
N GLY A 58 -7.72 -1.23 13.69
CA GLY A 58 -8.89 -0.35 13.72
C GLY A 58 -8.73 0.87 12.82
N GLY A 59 -7.58 1.54 12.89
CA GLY A 59 -7.23 2.67 12.01
C GLY A 59 -7.26 2.28 10.52
N LEU A 60 -6.74 1.10 10.16
CA LEU A 60 -6.76 0.60 8.77
C LEU A 60 -8.18 0.33 8.27
N VAL A 61 -9.06 -0.18 9.12
CA VAL A 61 -10.49 -0.35 8.79
C VAL A 61 -11.14 1.02 8.52
N ILE A 62 -10.90 2.01 9.39
CA ILE A 62 -11.40 3.38 9.19
C ILE A 62 -10.87 3.96 7.87
N ALA A 63 -9.57 3.81 7.60
CA ALA A 63 -8.97 4.25 6.34
C ALA A 63 -9.63 3.57 5.11
N GLY A 64 -9.96 2.29 5.22
CA GLY A 64 -10.70 1.54 4.18
C GLY A 64 -12.10 2.10 3.95
N LEU A 65 -12.88 2.29 5.02
CA LEU A 65 -14.25 2.79 4.96
C LEU A 65 -14.34 4.21 4.38
N LEU A 66 -13.32 5.04 4.63
CA LEU A 66 -13.24 6.40 4.08
C LEU A 66 -12.79 6.42 2.62
N GLY A 67 -12.08 5.39 2.15
CA GLY A 67 -11.49 5.33 0.81
C GLY A 67 -12.42 5.78 -0.32
N PRO A 68 -13.65 5.24 -0.45
CA PRO A 68 -14.58 5.64 -1.51
C PRO A 68 -14.99 7.11 -1.47
N ARG A 69 -15.20 7.67 -0.25
CA ARG A 69 -15.56 9.09 -0.06
C ARG A 69 -14.40 10.02 -0.40
N VAL A 70 -13.20 9.67 0.07
CA VAL A 70 -11.95 10.37 -0.22
C VAL A 70 -11.67 10.35 -1.72
N GLY A 71 -11.77 9.18 -2.35
CA GLY A 71 -11.60 9.04 -3.78
C GLY A 71 -12.58 9.88 -4.59
N HIS A 72 -13.86 9.89 -4.21
CA HIS A 72 -14.86 10.73 -4.84
C HIS A 72 -14.58 12.24 -4.66
N ALA A 73 -14.11 12.64 -3.48
CA ALA A 73 -13.72 14.03 -3.23
C ALA A 73 -12.54 14.45 -4.12
N ILE A 74 -11.55 13.57 -4.31
CA ILE A 74 -10.41 13.82 -5.21
C ILE A 74 -10.88 13.91 -6.67
N ASP A 75 -11.75 13.01 -7.10
CA ASP A 75 -12.32 13.04 -8.46
C ASP A 75 -13.06 14.35 -8.74
N THR A 76 -13.74 14.92 -7.73
CA THR A 76 -14.58 16.12 -7.87
C THR A 76 -13.77 17.41 -7.70
N PHE A 77 -13.03 17.52 -6.58
CA PHE A 77 -12.38 18.77 -6.15
C PHE A 77 -10.87 18.80 -6.41
N GLY A 78 -10.28 17.65 -6.82
CA GLY A 78 -8.84 17.48 -6.93
C GLY A 78 -8.18 17.06 -5.61
N GLY A 79 -6.98 16.46 -5.70
CA GLY A 79 -6.34 15.82 -4.53
C GLY A 79 -5.47 16.74 -3.69
N ARG A 80 -4.98 17.88 -4.24
CA ARG A 80 -4.02 18.75 -3.53
C ARG A 80 -4.53 19.18 -2.15
N GLY A 81 -5.74 19.74 -2.07
CA GLY A 81 -6.31 20.23 -0.81
C GLY A 81 -6.48 19.11 0.21
N LEU A 82 -6.92 17.94 -0.24
CA LEU A 82 -7.13 16.78 0.60
C LEU A 82 -5.81 16.22 1.14
N LEU A 83 -4.75 16.15 0.32
CA LEU A 83 -3.41 15.76 0.74
C LEU A 83 -2.77 16.78 1.71
N VAL A 84 -3.06 18.08 1.56
CA VAL A 84 -2.64 19.11 2.53
C VAL A 84 -3.33 18.88 3.87
N ILE A 85 -4.65 18.70 3.87
CA ILE A 85 -5.43 18.45 5.09
C ILE A 85 -4.99 17.15 5.76
N SER A 86 -4.65 16.10 4.98
CA SER A 86 -4.17 14.84 5.55
C SER A 86 -2.93 15.01 6.43
N ASN A 87 -2.00 15.93 6.07
CA ASN A 87 -0.83 16.20 6.90
C ASN A 87 -1.19 16.86 8.25
N LEU A 88 -2.20 17.73 8.29
CA LEU A 88 -2.72 18.27 9.53
C LEU A 88 -3.34 17.17 10.40
N VAL A 89 -4.08 16.26 9.79
CA VAL A 89 -4.71 15.14 10.50
C VAL A 89 -3.64 14.12 10.97
N PHE A 90 -2.60 13.82 10.17
CA PHE A 90 -1.46 13.03 10.62
C PHE A 90 -0.76 13.66 11.83
N ALA A 91 -0.44 14.95 11.75
CA ALA A 91 0.20 15.66 12.86
C ALA A 91 -0.68 15.64 14.13
N SER A 92 -1.98 15.89 13.99
CA SER A 92 -2.92 15.83 15.12
C SER A 92 -3.00 14.44 15.74
N GLY A 93 -3.06 13.38 14.92
CA GLY A 93 -3.07 12.00 15.38
C GLY A 93 -1.77 11.60 16.09
N LEU A 94 -0.61 12.01 15.56
CA LEU A 94 0.71 11.77 16.17
C LEU A 94 0.86 12.54 17.49
N LEU A 95 0.42 13.81 17.57
CA LEU A 95 0.40 14.57 18.80
C LEU A 95 -0.52 13.92 19.84
N LEU A 96 -1.73 13.50 19.42
CA LEU A 96 -2.64 12.81 20.32
C LEU A 96 -2.05 11.48 20.81
N LEU A 97 -1.34 10.75 19.95
CA LEU A 97 -0.63 9.53 20.33
C LEU A 97 0.46 9.84 21.36
N SER A 98 1.23 10.92 21.19
CA SER A 98 2.26 11.32 22.15
C SER A 98 1.70 11.69 23.54
N LEU A 99 0.43 12.06 23.62
CA LEU A 99 -0.28 12.40 24.87
C LEU A 99 -1.02 11.18 25.47
N ALA A 100 -0.89 9.99 24.88
CA ALA A 100 -1.58 8.81 25.36
C ALA A 100 -1.13 8.45 26.79
N SER A 101 -2.11 8.37 27.70
CA SER A 101 -1.95 7.96 29.10
C SER A 101 -2.68 6.65 29.42
N GLY A 102 -3.29 6.02 28.42
CA GLY A 102 -4.04 4.79 28.53
C GLY A 102 -4.69 4.35 27.23
N PRO A 103 -5.43 3.22 27.25
CA PRO A 103 -5.97 2.61 26.03
C PRO A 103 -6.98 3.50 25.30
N VAL A 104 -7.73 4.33 25.98
CA VAL A 104 -8.76 5.19 25.35
C VAL A 104 -8.11 6.22 24.44
N VAL A 105 -7.10 6.95 24.94
CA VAL A 105 -6.39 7.96 24.13
C VAL A 105 -5.58 7.30 23.04
N LEU A 106 -4.99 6.13 23.28
CA LEU A 106 -4.32 5.31 22.27
C LEU A 106 -5.25 4.99 21.09
N ILE A 107 -6.44 4.47 21.39
CA ILE A 107 -7.46 4.14 20.36
C ILE A 107 -7.91 5.40 19.62
N ALA A 108 -8.19 6.50 20.36
CA ALA A 108 -8.58 7.77 19.74
C ALA A 108 -7.50 8.30 18.77
N ALA A 109 -6.21 8.23 19.16
CA ALA A 109 -5.11 8.61 18.29
C ALA A 109 -5.07 7.78 17.01
N TRP A 110 -5.26 6.45 17.10
CA TRP A 110 -5.29 5.57 15.93
C TRP A 110 -6.55 5.75 15.07
N ILE A 111 -7.67 6.18 15.62
CA ILE A 111 -8.84 6.62 14.84
C ILE A 111 -8.46 7.83 13.98
N VAL A 112 -7.84 8.86 14.58
CA VAL A 112 -7.38 10.06 13.85
C VAL A 112 -6.33 9.71 12.81
N LEU A 113 -5.35 8.87 13.17
CA LEU A 113 -4.34 8.35 12.20
C LEU A 113 -4.99 7.52 11.09
N GLY A 114 -6.04 6.75 11.38
CA GLY A 114 -6.82 6.02 10.39
C GLY A 114 -7.49 6.94 9.37
N ILE A 115 -8.07 8.05 9.82
CA ILE A 115 -8.62 9.10 8.96
C ILE A 115 -7.50 9.68 8.08
N ALA A 116 -6.36 10.04 8.68
CA ALA A 116 -5.21 10.56 7.97
C ALA A 116 -4.67 9.59 6.91
N MET A 117 -4.54 8.31 7.25
CA MET A 117 -4.12 7.25 6.32
C MET A 117 -5.11 7.09 5.15
N GLY A 118 -6.41 7.17 5.40
CA GLY A 118 -7.43 7.13 4.34
C GLY A 118 -7.31 8.30 3.37
N MET A 119 -6.94 9.48 3.88
CA MET A 119 -6.82 10.72 3.09
C MET A 119 -5.45 10.91 2.43
N GLY A 120 -4.38 10.30 2.96
CA GLY A 120 -3.01 10.68 2.63
C GLY A 120 -2.11 9.57 2.09
N LEU A 121 -2.51 8.29 2.14
CA LEU A 121 -1.70 7.18 1.62
C LEU A 121 -1.91 6.95 0.11
N TYR A 122 -1.37 5.85 -0.40
CA TYR A 122 -1.25 5.56 -1.84
C TYR A 122 -2.52 5.75 -2.64
N GLU A 123 -3.70 5.32 -2.16
CA GLU A 123 -4.94 5.43 -2.94
C GLU A 123 -5.30 6.89 -3.23
N ALA A 124 -5.12 7.77 -2.24
CA ALA A 124 -5.32 9.20 -2.42
C ALA A 124 -4.26 9.83 -3.35
N ALA A 125 -2.99 9.40 -3.22
CA ALA A 125 -1.91 9.86 -4.10
C ALA A 125 -2.13 9.39 -5.54
N PHE A 126 -2.54 8.12 -5.77
CA PHE A 126 -2.83 7.58 -7.10
C PHE A 126 -4.03 8.29 -7.74
N ALA A 127 -5.09 8.54 -6.97
CA ALA A 127 -6.24 9.31 -7.44
C ALA A 127 -5.85 10.73 -7.82
N THR A 128 -4.98 11.37 -7.03
CA THR A 128 -4.46 12.72 -7.31
C THR A 128 -3.63 12.74 -8.60
N LEU A 129 -2.72 11.77 -8.79
CA LEU A 129 -1.92 11.65 -10.01
C LEU A 129 -2.79 11.38 -11.24
N THR A 130 -3.79 10.50 -11.09
CA THR A 130 -4.73 10.21 -12.17
C THR A 130 -5.58 11.43 -12.53
N ARG A 131 -5.95 12.25 -11.53
CA ARG A 131 -6.68 13.49 -11.74
C ARG A 131 -5.85 14.55 -12.46
N ILE A 132 -4.51 14.55 -12.27
CA ILE A 132 -3.57 15.49 -12.92
C ILE A 132 -3.18 15.01 -14.31
N TYR A 133 -2.85 13.74 -14.48
CA TYR A 133 -2.21 13.19 -15.68
C TYR A 133 -3.12 12.30 -16.54
N GLY A 134 -4.35 11.99 -16.07
CA GLY A 134 -5.24 11.10 -16.80
C GLY A 134 -4.63 9.71 -16.98
N ILE A 135 -4.73 9.17 -18.20
CA ILE A 135 -4.16 7.87 -18.57
C ILE A 135 -2.62 7.82 -18.48
N ALA A 136 -1.95 8.96 -18.58
CA ALA A 136 -0.50 9.06 -18.45
C ALA A 136 0.00 8.93 -17.00
N ALA A 137 -0.90 8.82 -16.00
CA ALA A 137 -0.55 8.69 -14.60
C ALA A 137 0.22 7.40 -14.25
N ARG A 138 0.23 6.38 -15.13
CA ARG A 138 0.95 5.12 -14.88
C ARG A 138 2.40 5.34 -14.47
N ARG A 139 3.17 6.14 -15.22
CA ARG A 139 4.57 6.43 -14.88
C ARG A 139 4.75 7.17 -13.56
N PRO A 140 4.03 8.27 -13.28
CA PRO A 140 4.04 8.91 -11.98
C PRO A 140 3.65 7.99 -10.82
N ILE A 141 2.64 7.14 -10.97
CA ILE A 141 2.23 6.13 -9.96
C ILE A 141 3.40 5.20 -9.65
N THR A 142 4.04 4.63 -10.67
CA THR A 142 5.23 3.78 -10.49
C THR A 142 6.36 4.56 -9.80
N GLY A 143 6.61 5.81 -10.22
CA GLY A 143 7.66 6.65 -9.65
C GLY A 143 7.49 6.91 -8.16
N ILE A 144 6.30 7.28 -7.70
CA ILE A 144 6.07 7.51 -6.27
C ILE A 144 6.17 6.22 -5.45
N THR A 145 5.79 5.07 -6.02
CA THR A 145 5.90 3.79 -5.32
C THR A 145 7.35 3.31 -5.21
N LEU A 146 8.23 3.69 -6.13
CA LEU A 146 9.67 3.45 -6.02
C LEU A 146 10.25 4.24 -4.84
N ILE A 147 9.98 5.54 -4.74
CA ILE A 147 10.50 6.40 -3.67
C ILE A 147 9.93 5.97 -2.31
N ALA A 148 8.62 5.88 -2.19
CA ALA A 148 7.97 5.50 -0.95
C ALA A 148 8.15 4.00 -0.60
N GLY A 149 8.70 3.21 -1.49
CA GLY A 149 9.17 1.86 -1.21
C GLY A 149 10.25 1.81 -0.14
N PHE A 150 10.97 2.90 0.07
CA PHE A 150 11.99 3.04 1.11
C PHE A 150 11.43 3.57 2.44
N ALA A 151 10.10 3.70 2.59
CA ALA A 151 9.50 4.29 3.79
C ALA A 151 9.88 3.54 5.09
N SER A 152 9.91 2.21 5.09
CA SER A 152 10.40 1.44 6.24
C SER A 152 11.92 1.55 6.43
N THR A 153 12.68 1.52 5.32
CA THR A 153 14.15 1.64 5.34
C THR A 153 14.62 2.97 5.93
N VAL A 154 13.86 4.03 5.72
CA VAL A 154 14.13 5.37 6.27
C VAL A 154 13.47 5.55 7.63
N GLY A 155 12.20 5.15 7.76
CA GLY A 155 11.38 5.40 8.93
C GLY A 155 11.79 4.60 10.16
N TRP A 156 12.19 3.34 10.00
CA TRP A 156 12.60 2.51 11.12
C TRP A 156 13.86 3.01 11.82
N PRO A 157 14.99 3.26 11.12
CA PRO A 157 16.16 3.80 11.78
C PRO A 157 15.91 5.15 12.46
N ILE A 158 15.18 6.04 11.79
CA ILE A 158 14.83 7.35 12.37
C ILE A 158 13.98 7.17 13.62
N SER A 159 12.93 6.37 13.57
CA SER A 159 12.05 6.13 14.73
C SER A 159 12.78 5.43 15.87
N THR A 160 13.71 4.51 15.57
CA THR A 160 14.53 3.83 16.58
C THR A 160 15.48 4.83 17.25
N LEU A 161 16.16 5.68 16.48
CA LEU A 161 17.05 6.71 17.02
C LEU A 161 16.29 7.70 17.90
N LEU A 162 15.12 8.17 17.42
CA LEU A 162 14.30 9.10 18.19
C LEU A 162 13.78 8.48 19.49
N ASP A 163 13.39 7.21 19.46
CA ASP A 163 12.93 6.50 20.66
C ASP A 163 14.07 6.29 21.66
N SER A 164 15.27 5.89 21.19
CA SER A 164 16.40 5.64 22.07
C SER A 164 16.95 6.91 22.74
N GLU A 165 16.92 8.06 22.06
CA GLU A 165 17.51 9.30 22.55
C GLU A 165 16.49 10.18 23.32
N LEU A 166 15.23 10.19 22.87
CA LEU A 166 14.21 11.15 23.33
C LEU A 166 12.93 10.49 23.84
N GLY A 167 12.80 9.19 23.64
CA GLY A 167 11.61 8.40 23.95
C GLY A 167 10.51 8.49 22.88
N TRP A 168 9.59 7.52 22.93
CA TRP A 168 8.56 7.34 21.92
C TRP A 168 7.59 8.52 21.77
N ARG A 169 7.32 9.28 22.89
CA ARG A 169 6.47 10.48 22.82
C ARG A 169 7.11 11.57 21.97
N ALA A 170 8.36 11.86 22.20
CA ALA A 170 9.11 12.83 21.41
C ALA A 170 9.26 12.38 19.96
N ALA A 171 9.45 11.08 19.70
CA ALA A 171 9.44 10.53 18.34
C ALA A 171 8.12 10.84 17.61
N CYS A 172 6.98 10.65 18.25
CA CYS A 172 5.68 11.00 17.68
C CYS A 172 5.54 12.52 17.42
N GLN A 173 6.01 13.36 18.35
CA GLN A 173 5.98 14.83 18.21
C GLN A 173 6.85 15.29 17.04
N ILE A 174 8.04 14.73 16.90
CA ILE A 174 8.96 15.05 15.79
C ILE A 174 8.34 14.63 14.45
N TRP A 175 7.72 13.45 14.34
CA TRP A 175 7.00 13.06 13.14
C TRP A 175 5.83 14.02 12.84
N ALA A 176 5.12 14.51 13.86
CA ALA A 176 4.07 15.53 13.68
C ALA A 176 4.65 16.83 13.11
N VAL A 177 5.79 17.28 13.63
CA VAL A 177 6.49 18.46 13.11
C VAL A 177 6.93 18.24 11.65
N VAL A 178 7.44 17.05 11.29
CA VAL A 178 7.82 16.71 9.91
C VAL A 178 6.63 16.79 8.96
N HIS A 179 5.43 16.38 9.41
CA HIS A 179 4.23 16.56 8.60
C HIS A 179 3.90 18.03 8.35
N ILE A 180 4.01 18.89 9.35
CA ILE A 180 3.69 20.32 9.24
C ILE A 180 4.80 21.09 8.49
N ALA A 181 6.07 20.85 8.84
CA ALA A 181 7.19 21.63 8.33
C ALA A 181 7.69 21.18 6.95
N LEU A 182 7.47 19.92 6.58
CA LEU A 182 8.00 19.37 5.31
C LEU A 182 6.87 18.82 4.42
N ALA A 183 6.07 17.87 4.90
CA ALA A 183 5.12 17.19 4.02
C ALA A 183 3.96 18.13 3.58
N LEU A 184 3.46 18.98 4.47
CA LEU A 184 2.39 19.94 4.15
C LEU A 184 2.85 20.98 3.11
N PRO A 185 3.99 21.69 3.25
CA PRO A 185 4.48 22.60 2.23
C PRO A 185 4.74 21.92 0.89
N LEU A 186 5.32 20.71 0.89
CA LEU A 186 5.51 19.93 -0.32
C LEU A 186 4.17 19.65 -1.02
N ASN A 187 3.14 19.23 -0.30
CA ASN A 187 1.82 19.02 -0.89
C ASN A 187 1.14 20.32 -1.36
N LEU A 188 1.47 21.47 -0.76
CA LEU A 188 1.05 22.78 -1.26
C LEU A 188 1.69 23.14 -2.62
N CYS A 189 2.85 22.59 -2.94
CA CYS A 189 3.50 22.77 -4.25
C CYS A 189 2.89 21.93 -5.38
N LEU A 190 1.99 20.98 -5.07
CA LEU A 190 1.34 20.17 -6.09
C LEU A 190 0.49 21.05 -7.04
N PRO A 191 0.42 20.71 -8.33
CA PRO A 191 -0.44 21.41 -9.27
C PRO A 191 -1.91 21.32 -8.83
N ARG A 192 -2.66 22.39 -9.01
CA ARG A 192 -4.12 22.33 -8.92
C ARG A 192 -4.64 21.53 -10.10
N ALA A 193 -5.54 20.58 -9.83
CA ALA A 193 -6.22 19.89 -10.91
C ALA A 193 -7.06 20.90 -11.70
N THR A 194 -6.79 21.01 -12.99
CA THR A 194 -7.65 21.79 -13.89
C THR A 194 -9.03 21.15 -13.92
N PRO A 195 -10.13 21.91 -13.94
CA PRO A 195 -11.45 21.33 -14.19
C PRO A 195 -11.37 20.47 -15.45
N LEU A 196 -11.87 19.23 -15.37
CA LEU A 196 -11.96 18.40 -16.59
C LEU A 196 -12.77 19.20 -17.61
N PRO A 197 -12.30 19.33 -18.87
CA PRO A 197 -13.15 19.86 -19.93
C PRO A 197 -14.48 19.09 -19.87
N LYS A 198 -15.61 19.81 -19.97
CA LYS A 198 -16.89 19.16 -20.23
C LYS A 198 -16.74 18.41 -21.55
N VAL A 199 -16.42 17.14 -21.46
CA VAL A 199 -16.36 16.26 -22.64
C VAL A 199 -17.80 16.11 -23.09
N ASP A 200 -18.06 16.54 -24.31
CA ASP A 200 -19.34 16.32 -24.96
C ASP A 200 -19.70 14.82 -24.87
N PRO A 201 -20.98 14.48 -24.61
CA PRO A 201 -21.42 13.09 -24.43
C PRO A 201 -21.12 12.13 -25.59
N VAL A 202 -20.65 12.67 -26.71
CA VAL A 202 -20.48 11.93 -27.99
C VAL A 202 -19.10 11.26 -28.14
N GLN A 203 -18.09 11.58 -27.32
CA GLN A 203 -16.87 10.78 -27.32
C GLN A 203 -17.03 9.60 -26.37
N THR A 204 -17.71 8.59 -26.86
CA THR A 204 -17.69 7.23 -26.33
C THR A 204 -16.24 6.81 -26.11
N GLN A 205 -15.82 6.76 -24.83
CA GLN A 205 -14.61 6.02 -24.48
C GLN A 205 -14.78 4.61 -25.00
N PRO A 206 -13.76 3.99 -25.62
CA PRO A 206 -13.82 2.56 -25.94
C PRO A 206 -14.21 1.84 -24.65
N ASP A 207 -15.17 0.90 -24.73
CA ASP A 207 -15.52 0.04 -23.61
C ASP A 207 -14.24 -0.52 -23.01
N ALA A 208 -13.85 0.00 -21.87
CA ALA A 208 -12.55 -0.27 -21.27
C ALA A 208 -12.38 -1.75 -20.85
N VAL A 209 -13.51 -2.49 -20.85
CA VAL A 209 -13.56 -3.93 -20.65
C VAL A 209 -14.37 -4.54 -21.79
N SER A 210 -13.70 -5.18 -22.74
CA SER A 210 -14.34 -5.78 -23.91
C SER A 210 -15.36 -6.85 -23.51
N GLY A 211 -16.66 -6.50 -23.58
CA GLY A 211 -17.78 -7.43 -23.42
C GLY A 211 -18.02 -7.96 -21.99
N GLN A 212 -17.35 -7.42 -20.97
CA GLN A 212 -17.61 -7.76 -19.56
C GLN A 212 -18.28 -6.60 -18.82
N SER A 213 -19.17 -6.92 -17.85
CA SER A 213 -19.73 -5.91 -16.95
C SER A 213 -18.61 -5.23 -16.12
N GLU A 214 -18.62 -3.90 -16.06
CA GLU A 214 -17.70 -3.13 -15.21
C GLU A 214 -17.75 -3.61 -13.76
N THR A 215 -18.96 -3.88 -13.24
CA THR A 215 -19.15 -4.40 -11.88
C THR A 215 -18.45 -5.73 -11.67
N PHE A 216 -18.54 -6.65 -12.63
CA PHE A 216 -17.87 -7.95 -12.54
C PHE A 216 -16.34 -7.79 -12.49
N ALA A 217 -15.79 -6.95 -13.35
CA ALA A 217 -14.35 -6.66 -13.35
C ALA A 217 -13.91 -5.99 -12.05
N MET A 218 -14.71 -5.07 -11.48
CA MET A 218 -14.43 -4.45 -10.18
C MET A 218 -14.44 -5.48 -9.04
N VAL A 219 -15.39 -6.43 -9.03
CA VAL A 219 -15.48 -7.50 -8.02
C VAL A 219 -14.25 -8.41 -8.09
N LEU A 220 -13.84 -8.84 -9.31
CA LEU A 220 -12.65 -9.67 -9.48
C LEU A 220 -11.38 -8.94 -9.01
N LEU A 221 -11.28 -7.64 -9.29
CA LEU A 221 -10.15 -6.83 -8.88
C LEU A 221 -10.13 -6.63 -7.36
N ALA A 222 -11.27 -6.36 -6.75
CA ALA A 222 -11.42 -6.23 -5.30
C ALA A 222 -11.06 -7.55 -4.58
N TYR A 223 -11.51 -8.68 -5.13
CA TYR A 223 -11.14 -10.01 -4.64
C TYR A 223 -9.62 -10.25 -4.73
N MET A 224 -9.02 -9.97 -5.89
CA MET A 224 -7.58 -10.14 -6.07
C MET A 224 -6.77 -9.28 -5.08
N PHE A 225 -7.15 -8.01 -4.89
CA PHE A 225 -6.46 -7.16 -3.91
C PHE A 225 -6.73 -7.58 -2.47
N ALA A 226 -7.92 -8.12 -2.16
CA ALA A 226 -8.24 -8.67 -0.84
C ALA A 226 -7.38 -9.90 -0.54
N ALA A 227 -7.29 -10.85 -1.46
CA ALA A 227 -6.44 -12.03 -1.33
C ALA A 227 -4.96 -11.64 -1.21
N SER A 228 -4.48 -10.70 -2.06
CA SER A 228 -3.10 -10.20 -1.97
C SER A 228 -2.84 -9.45 -0.66
N GLY A 229 -3.81 -8.70 -0.15
CA GLY A 229 -3.73 -8.01 1.14
C GLY A 229 -3.64 -8.98 2.32
N PHE A 230 -4.45 -10.03 2.29
CA PHE A 230 -4.40 -11.13 3.25
C PHE A 230 -3.02 -11.79 3.28
N VAL A 231 -2.53 -12.22 2.12
CA VAL A 231 -1.22 -12.86 1.98
C VAL A 231 -0.09 -11.93 2.45
N SER A 232 -0.10 -10.69 1.98
CA SER A 232 0.94 -9.70 2.31
C SER A 232 1.01 -9.44 3.81
N SER A 233 -0.12 -9.16 4.47
CA SER A 233 -0.14 -8.86 5.91
C SER A 233 0.13 -10.10 6.76
N GLY A 234 -0.47 -11.24 6.43
CA GLY A 234 -0.31 -12.47 7.21
C GLY A 234 1.10 -13.03 7.15
N VAL A 235 1.67 -13.14 5.94
CA VAL A 235 3.04 -13.65 5.78
C VAL A 235 4.05 -12.67 6.38
N SER A 236 3.94 -11.35 6.12
CA SER A 236 4.88 -10.37 6.71
C SER A 236 4.93 -10.40 8.23
N ALA A 237 3.78 -10.63 8.88
CA ALA A 237 3.71 -10.67 10.33
C ALA A 237 4.33 -11.94 10.95
N LEU A 238 4.23 -13.08 10.27
CA LEU A 238 4.52 -14.39 10.84
C LEU A 238 5.62 -15.18 10.09
N LEU A 239 6.24 -14.58 9.07
CA LEU A 239 7.28 -15.22 8.27
C LEU A 239 8.38 -15.85 9.10
N PRO A 240 9.01 -15.17 10.07
CA PRO A 240 10.06 -15.79 10.87
C PRO A 240 9.57 -17.02 11.64
N THR A 241 8.37 -16.95 12.24
CA THR A 241 7.76 -18.06 12.97
C THR A 241 7.53 -19.28 12.09
N MET A 242 6.96 -19.07 10.90
CA MET A 242 6.71 -20.15 9.94
C MET A 242 8.02 -20.79 9.44
N LEU A 243 9.07 -20.01 9.22
CA LEU A 243 10.37 -20.53 8.80
C LEU A 243 11.05 -21.33 9.93
N VAL A 244 10.94 -20.89 11.18
CA VAL A 244 11.45 -21.65 12.33
C VAL A 244 10.74 -23.01 12.46
N GLN A 245 9.41 -23.04 12.25
CA GLN A 245 8.66 -24.31 12.25
C GLN A 245 9.06 -25.26 11.10
N LEU A 246 9.64 -24.74 10.02
CA LEU A 246 10.23 -25.52 8.92
C LEU A 246 11.70 -25.93 9.18
N GLY A 247 12.19 -25.70 10.40
CA GLY A 247 13.54 -26.08 10.81
C GLY A 247 14.62 -25.03 10.53
N ALA A 248 14.25 -23.80 10.20
CA ALA A 248 15.23 -22.71 10.15
C ALA A 248 15.67 -22.31 11.56
N THR A 249 16.94 -21.95 11.74
CA THR A 249 17.36 -21.27 12.97
C THR A 249 16.71 -19.89 13.05
N PRO A 250 16.45 -19.32 14.25
CA PRO A 250 15.88 -17.98 14.40
C PRO A 250 16.68 -16.91 13.62
N ALA A 251 18.02 -17.03 13.62
CA ALA A 251 18.89 -16.13 12.88
C ALA A 251 18.70 -16.25 11.37
N ALA A 252 18.60 -17.46 10.83
CA ALA A 252 18.37 -17.69 9.39
C ALA A 252 16.98 -17.22 8.96
N ALA A 253 15.95 -17.42 9.79
CA ALA A 253 14.59 -16.94 9.54
C ALA A 253 14.53 -15.41 9.50
N LEU A 254 15.22 -14.74 10.44
CA LEU A 254 15.32 -13.28 10.45
C LEU A 254 16.06 -12.77 9.22
N LEU A 255 17.19 -13.39 8.88
CA LEU A 255 17.99 -13.01 7.71
C LEU A 255 17.19 -13.16 6.40
N ALA A 256 16.43 -14.26 6.26
CA ALA A 256 15.53 -14.42 5.11
C ALA A 256 14.47 -13.30 5.06
N GLY A 257 13.89 -12.93 6.20
CA GLY A 257 12.94 -11.82 6.29
C GLY A 257 13.49 -10.48 5.82
N THR A 258 14.79 -10.21 6.06
CA THR A 258 15.43 -8.96 5.62
C THR A 258 15.54 -8.83 4.09
N LEU A 259 15.49 -9.93 3.36
CA LEU A 259 15.52 -9.94 1.88
C LEU A 259 14.21 -9.47 1.24
N VAL A 260 13.10 -9.51 1.96
CA VAL A 260 11.78 -9.11 1.45
C VAL A 260 11.80 -7.65 0.96
N GLY A 261 12.37 -6.74 1.73
CA GLY A 261 12.46 -5.31 1.36
C GLY A 261 13.24 -5.06 0.07
N PRO A 262 14.51 -5.47 -0.03
CA PRO A 262 15.30 -5.37 -1.26
C PRO A 262 14.62 -6.03 -2.47
N ALA A 263 14.00 -7.21 -2.29
CA ALA A 263 13.28 -7.89 -3.36
C ALA A 263 12.06 -7.07 -3.85
N GLN A 264 11.32 -6.43 -2.95
CA GLN A 264 10.23 -5.52 -3.32
C GLN A 264 10.72 -4.35 -4.18
N VAL A 265 11.82 -3.72 -3.78
CA VAL A 265 12.40 -2.59 -4.52
C VAL A 265 12.94 -3.04 -5.86
N GLY A 266 13.69 -4.15 -5.92
CA GLY A 266 14.20 -4.72 -7.16
C GLY A 266 13.07 -5.05 -8.16
N ALA A 267 12.00 -5.67 -7.70
CA ALA A 267 10.85 -5.99 -8.52
C ALA A 267 10.10 -4.74 -9.04
N ARG A 268 10.02 -3.67 -8.24
CA ARG A 268 9.47 -2.38 -8.69
C ARG A 268 10.34 -1.72 -9.76
N ILE A 269 11.67 -1.85 -9.66
CA ILE A 269 12.59 -1.36 -10.70
C ILE A 269 12.40 -2.14 -11.99
N ILE A 270 12.30 -3.46 -11.93
CA ILE A 270 12.03 -4.32 -13.09
C ILE A 270 10.67 -3.98 -13.72
N GLU A 271 9.64 -3.78 -12.90
CA GLU A 271 8.32 -3.35 -13.39
C GLU A 271 8.39 -1.99 -14.08
N ALA A 272 9.04 -1.01 -13.45
CA ALA A 272 9.19 0.34 -14.01
C ALA A 272 9.95 0.38 -15.35
N GLY A 273 10.97 -0.47 -15.50
CA GLY A 273 11.83 -0.51 -16.68
C GLY A 273 11.28 -1.41 -17.79
N TRP A 274 11.08 -2.68 -17.47
CA TRP A 274 10.79 -3.73 -18.48
C TRP A 274 9.30 -4.05 -18.59
N LEU A 275 8.62 -4.36 -17.47
CA LEU A 275 7.22 -4.74 -17.48
C LEU A 275 6.28 -3.55 -17.80
N ALA A 276 6.74 -2.31 -17.59
CA ALA A 276 5.97 -1.11 -17.96
C ALA A 276 5.60 -1.03 -19.46
N ARG A 277 6.28 -1.79 -20.32
CA ARG A 277 5.99 -1.89 -21.76
C ARG A 277 4.75 -2.72 -22.06
N TYR A 278 4.36 -3.58 -21.13
CA TYR A 278 3.23 -4.49 -21.28
C TYR A 278 2.00 -3.97 -20.54
N HIS A 279 0.86 -4.62 -20.78
CA HIS A 279 -0.37 -4.29 -20.07
C HIS A 279 -0.22 -4.62 -18.57
N PRO A 280 -0.70 -3.75 -17.63
CA PRO A 280 -0.56 -3.96 -16.18
C PRO A 280 -1.13 -5.29 -15.67
N LEU A 281 -2.06 -5.89 -16.42
CA LEU A 281 -2.62 -7.20 -16.11
C LEU A 281 -1.56 -8.32 -16.14
N LEU A 282 -0.56 -8.22 -17.03
CA LEU A 282 0.56 -9.17 -17.05
C LEU A 282 1.40 -9.06 -15.78
N SER A 283 1.76 -7.84 -15.37
CA SER A 283 2.50 -7.59 -14.12
C SER A 283 1.75 -8.15 -12.92
N ALA A 284 0.42 -7.92 -12.84
CA ALA A 284 -0.40 -8.43 -11.75
C ALA A 284 -0.49 -9.97 -11.75
N ARG A 285 -0.62 -10.60 -12.91
CA ARG A 285 -0.61 -12.07 -13.05
C ARG A 285 0.72 -12.67 -12.60
N LEU A 286 1.83 -12.12 -13.05
CA LEU A 286 3.15 -12.57 -12.61
C LEU A 286 3.34 -12.40 -11.09
N ALA A 287 2.92 -11.26 -10.55
CA ALA A 287 3.04 -10.97 -9.13
C ALA A 287 2.25 -11.94 -8.24
N THR A 288 1.02 -12.31 -8.66
CA THR A 288 0.20 -13.27 -7.90
C THR A 288 0.74 -14.69 -7.94
N LEU A 289 1.55 -15.05 -8.95
CA LEU A 289 2.24 -16.34 -9.03
C LEU A 289 3.50 -16.40 -8.16
N MET A 290 4.08 -15.26 -7.77
CA MET A 290 5.34 -15.26 -7.01
C MET A 290 5.21 -15.96 -5.65
N ASN A 291 4.15 -15.73 -4.88
CA ASN A 291 3.96 -16.40 -3.59
C ASN A 291 3.78 -17.92 -3.72
N PRO A 292 2.90 -18.48 -4.58
CA PRO A 292 2.81 -19.92 -4.79
C PRO A 292 4.13 -20.57 -5.25
N LEU A 293 4.86 -19.90 -6.15
CA LEU A 293 6.18 -20.38 -6.59
C LEU A 293 7.18 -20.38 -5.42
N GLY A 294 7.18 -19.34 -4.59
CA GLY A 294 8.01 -19.29 -3.40
C GLY A 294 7.69 -20.41 -2.41
N VAL A 295 6.40 -20.68 -2.15
CA VAL A 295 5.96 -21.78 -1.27
C VAL A 295 6.38 -23.12 -1.83
N MET A 296 6.26 -23.33 -3.15
CA MET A 296 6.72 -24.55 -3.81
C MET A 296 8.24 -24.74 -3.64
N VAL A 297 9.02 -23.69 -3.85
CA VAL A 297 10.48 -23.71 -3.64
C VAL A 297 10.82 -24.11 -2.21
N LEU A 298 10.10 -23.51 -1.23
CA LEU A 298 10.29 -23.83 0.18
C LEU A 298 9.90 -25.27 0.51
N ALA A 299 8.85 -25.80 -0.12
CA ALA A 299 8.44 -27.20 0.04
C ALA A 299 9.45 -28.20 -0.51
N LEU A 300 10.16 -27.85 -1.60
CA LEU A 300 11.16 -28.72 -2.23
C LEU A 300 12.49 -28.74 -1.48
N GLY A 301 12.93 -27.61 -0.93
CA GLY A 301 14.27 -27.47 -0.34
C GLY A 301 14.27 -27.12 1.15
N GLY A 302 13.10 -27.12 1.81
CA GLY A 302 12.98 -26.81 3.21
C GLY A 302 13.49 -25.41 3.58
N SER A 303 13.89 -25.25 4.83
CA SER A 303 14.39 -23.98 5.35
C SER A 303 15.65 -23.44 4.68
N LEU A 304 16.41 -24.29 3.97
CA LEU A 304 17.58 -23.88 3.17
C LEU A 304 17.21 -22.88 2.07
N LEU A 305 16.03 -23.04 1.48
CA LEU A 305 15.53 -22.17 0.42
C LEU A 305 14.66 -21.01 0.92
N ALA A 306 14.62 -20.75 2.25
CA ALA A 306 13.91 -19.61 2.83
C ALA A 306 14.32 -18.24 2.23
N PRO A 307 15.60 -17.96 1.93
CA PRO A 307 15.98 -16.72 1.26
C PRO A 307 15.33 -16.58 -0.14
N LEU A 308 15.24 -17.64 -0.89
CA LEU A 308 14.62 -17.64 -2.22
C LEU A 308 13.10 -17.44 -2.13
N PHE A 309 12.44 -18.08 -1.16
CA PHE A 309 11.04 -17.77 -0.83
C PHE A 309 10.83 -16.29 -0.55
N ALA A 310 11.67 -15.70 0.32
CA ALA A 310 11.56 -14.29 0.69
C ALA A 310 11.72 -13.35 -0.52
N VAL A 311 12.59 -13.71 -1.47
CA VAL A 311 12.75 -12.97 -2.73
C VAL A 311 11.49 -13.06 -3.60
N PHE A 312 10.92 -14.24 -3.81
CA PHE A 312 9.67 -14.41 -4.56
C PHE A 312 8.52 -13.65 -3.91
N TYR A 313 8.33 -13.83 -2.61
CA TYR A 313 7.30 -13.16 -1.85
C TYR A 313 7.43 -11.63 -1.90
N GLY A 314 8.66 -11.11 -1.67
CA GLY A 314 8.96 -9.70 -1.75
C GLY A 314 8.70 -9.12 -3.15
N ALA A 315 9.16 -9.81 -4.19
CA ALA A 315 8.96 -9.40 -5.58
C ALA A 315 7.47 -9.29 -5.93
N GLY A 316 6.67 -10.28 -5.55
CA GLY A 316 5.22 -10.25 -5.74
C GLY A 316 4.57 -9.03 -5.07
N ASN A 317 4.89 -8.78 -3.80
CA ASN A 317 4.36 -7.63 -3.05
C ASN A 317 4.80 -6.28 -3.68
N GLY A 318 6.03 -6.19 -4.17
CA GLY A 318 6.55 -5.00 -4.84
C GLY A 318 5.71 -4.63 -6.07
N ILE A 319 5.46 -5.60 -6.94
CA ILE A 319 4.68 -5.40 -8.17
C ILE A 319 3.20 -5.15 -7.87
N ILE A 320 2.58 -5.87 -6.92
CA ILE A 320 1.18 -5.65 -6.52
C ILE A 320 0.95 -4.23 -6.02
N THR A 321 1.92 -3.63 -5.35
CA THR A 321 1.82 -2.24 -4.88
C THR A 321 1.66 -1.27 -6.06
N ILE A 322 2.40 -1.47 -7.15
CA ILE A 322 2.25 -0.68 -8.39
C ILE A 322 0.92 -1.02 -9.06
N ALA A 323 0.56 -2.30 -9.14
CA ALA A 323 -0.67 -2.76 -9.77
C ALA A 323 -1.94 -2.17 -9.13
N ARG A 324 -1.94 -1.87 -7.82
CA ARG A 324 -3.06 -1.21 -7.13
C ARG A 324 -3.45 0.13 -7.77
N GLY A 325 -2.49 0.86 -8.31
CA GLY A 325 -2.77 2.12 -9.01
C GLY A 325 -2.90 1.97 -10.52
N THR A 326 -2.04 1.14 -11.13
CA THR A 326 -1.94 1.07 -12.60
C THR A 326 -2.98 0.17 -13.24
N LEU A 327 -3.39 -0.92 -12.57
CA LEU A 327 -4.35 -1.87 -13.13
C LEU A 327 -5.78 -1.32 -13.19
N PRO A 328 -6.34 -0.69 -12.13
CA PRO A 328 -7.64 -0.03 -12.24
C PRO A 328 -7.64 1.10 -13.28
N LEU A 329 -6.53 1.85 -13.42
CA LEU A 329 -6.40 2.88 -14.42
C LEU A 329 -6.44 2.31 -15.85
N ALA A 330 -5.76 1.19 -16.09
CA ALA A 330 -5.74 0.54 -17.39
C ALA A 330 -7.07 -0.12 -17.78
N LEU A 331 -7.84 -0.62 -16.79
CA LEU A 331 -9.11 -1.31 -17.02
C LEU A 331 -10.30 -0.36 -17.11
N PHE A 332 -10.32 0.70 -16.29
CA PHE A 332 -11.51 1.55 -16.14
C PHE A 332 -11.27 3.00 -16.59
N GLY A 333 -10.06 3.35 -16.97
CA GLY A 333 -9.69 4.71 -17.34
C GLY A 333 -9.64 5.68 -16.16
N PRO A 334 -9.39 6.98 -16.43
CA PRO A 334 -9.17 7.98 -15.40
C PRO A 334 -10.47 8.55 -14.79
N LYS A 335 -11.63 8.42 -15.48
CA LYS A 335 -12.91 9.01 -15.03
C LYS A 335 -13.43 8.26 -13.79
N GLY A 336 -13.64 8.95 -12.67
CA GLY A 336 -14.11 8.36 -11.42
C GLY A 336 -13.12 7.36 -10.80
N PHE A 337 -11.85 7.48 -11.13
CA PHE A 337 -10.77 6.57 -10.69
C PHE A 337 -10.65 6.52 -9.17
N GLY A 338 -10.68 7.66 -8.50
CA GLY A 338 -10.51 7.74 -7.06
C GLY A 338 -11.60 6.96 -6.31
N ARG A 339 -12.88 7.16 -6.68
CA ARG A 339 -14.00 6.42 -6.10
C ARG A 339 -13.87 4.91 -6.35
N ARG A 340 -13.50 4.50 -7.57
CA ARG A 340 -13.33 3.07 -7.91
C ARG A 340 -12.19 2.43 -7.10
N VAL A 341 -11.03 3.06 -7.05
CA VAL A 341 -9.90 2.55 -6.27
C VAL A 341 -10.25 2.47 -4.79
N GLY A 342 -10.96 3.45 -4.25
CA GLY A 342 -11.47 3.40 -2.88
C GLY A 342 -12.37 2.19 -2.61
N LEU A 343 -13.31 1.89 -3.51
CA LEU A 343 -14.20 0.72 -3.41
C LEU A 343 -13.44 -0.60 -3.53
N ILE A 344 -12.54 -0.70 -4.52
CA ILE A 344 -11.73 -1.90 -4.78
C ILE A 344 -10.76 -2.19 -3.63
N SER A 345 -10.21 -1.16 -2.99
CA SER A 345 -9.23 -1.31 -1.91
C SER A 345 -9.86 -1.60 -0.54
N LEU A 346 -11.15 -1.36 -0.35
CA LEU A 346 -11.83 -1.56 0.93
C LEU A 346 -11.73 -3.01 1.43
N PRO A 347 -12.07 -4.06 0.64
CA PRO A 347 -11.91 -5.44 1.07
C PRO A 347 -10.44 -5.79 1.37
N ALA A 348 -9.50 -5.26 0.59
CA ALA A 348 -8.07 -5.50 0.81
C ALA A 348 -7.56 -4.96 2.16
N ARG A 349 -8.07 -3.81 2.60
CA ARG A 349 -7.74 -3.25 3.91
C ARG A 349 -8.36 -4.06 5.05
N ALA A 350 -9.61 -4.48 4.89
CA ALA A 350 -10.29 -5.32 5.88
C ALA A 350 -9.59 -6.68 6.04
N THR A 351 -9.32 -7.38 4.93
CA THR A 351 -8.62 -8.66 4.97
C THR A 351 -7.18 -8.52 5.49
N GLY A 352 -6.48 -7.45 5.09
CA GLY A 352 -5.13 -7.16 5.58
C GLY A 352 -5.08 -6.89 7.08
N ALA A 353 -6.09 -6.22 7.65
CA ALA A 353 -6.19 -5.97 9.09
C ALA A 353 -6.44 -7.27 9.90
N LEU A 354 -7.22 -8.19 9.34
CA LEU A 354 -7.55 -9.47 9.99
C LEU A 354 -6.51 -10.58 9.73
N ALA A 355 -5.69 -10.44 8.70
CA ALA A 355 -4.78 -11.48 8.24
C ALA A 355 -3.77 -11.94 9.30
N PRO A 356 -3.10 -11.07 10.09
CA PRO A 356 -2.16 -11.54 11.11
C PRO A 356 -2.82 -12.45 12.15
N LEU A 357 -4.05 -12.13 12.58
CA LEU A 357 -4.82 -12.97 13.51
C LEU A 357 -5.20 -14.29 12.85
N ALA A 358 -5.79 -14.26 11.66
CA ALA A 358 -6.23 -15.45 10.96
C ALA A 358 -5.07 -16.40 10.64
N VAL A 359 -3.96 -15.87 10.12
CA VAL A 359 -2.76 -16.66 9.81
C VAL A 359 -2.08 -17.13 11.11
N GLY A 360 -2.11 -16.34 12.20
CA GLY A 360 -1.62 -16.74 13.51
C GLY A 360 -2.33 -17.98 14.03
N LEU A 361 -3.67 -18.00 14.01
CA LEU A 361 -4.47 -19.16 14.36
C LEU A 361 -4.18 -20.37 13.45
N MET A 362 -3.98 -20.14 12.15
CA MET A 362 -3.57 -21.23 11.25
C MET A 362 -2.20 -21.79 11.62
N VAL A 363 -1.23 -20.93 11.95
CA VAL A 363 0.11 -21.36 12.36
C VAL A 363 0.06 -22.16 13.68
N GLU A 364 -0.82 -21.83 14.61
CA GLU A 364 -1.04 -22.59 15.84
C GLU A 364 -1.62 -23.99 15.57
N HIS A 365 -2.55 -24.13 14.61
CA HIS A 365 -3.26 -25.38 14.36
C HIS A 365 -2.59 -26.28 13.33
N ILE A 366 -2.04 -25.73 12.27
CA ILE A 366 -1.48 -26.45 11.12
C ILE A 366 -0.01 -26.13 10.85
N GLY A 367 0.61 -25.34 11.73
CA GLY A 367 2.02 -25.00 11.64
C GLY A 367 2.36 -24.27 10.32
N ALA A 368 3.50 -24.64 9.75
CA ALA A 368 3.96 -24.10 8.46
C ALA A 368 3.01 -24.43 7.29
N GLY A 369 2.03 -25.33 7.48
CA GLY A 369 0.95 -25.56 6.50
C GLY A 369 0.12 -24.31 6.18
N ALA A 370 0.15 -23.28 7.04
CA ALA A 370 -0.44 -21.98 6.77
C ALA A 370 0.11 -21.32 5.48
N LEU A 371 1.35 -21.62 5.09
CA LEU A 371 1.94 -21.16 3.83
C LEU A 371 1.18 -21.67 2.61
N TRP A 372 0.69 -22.91 2.62
CA TRP A 372 -0.11 -23.45 1.53
C TRP A 372 -1.46 -22.74 1.39
N VAL A 373 -2.06 -22.32 2.51
CA VAL A 373 -3.30 -21.49 2.48
C VAL A 373 -3.02 -20.15 1.81
N THR A 374 -1.87 -19.52 2.11
CA THR A 374 -1.49 -18.27 1.44
C THR A 374 -1.17 -18.47 -0.05
N ALA A 375 -0.57 -19.60 -0.42
CA ALA A 375 -0.32 -19.96 -1.80
C ALA A 375 -1.63 -20.18 -2.57
N LEU A 376 -2.60 -20.90 -2.00
CA LEU A 376 -3.92 -21.10 -2.58
C LEU A 376 -4.68 -19.78 -2.73
N ALA A 377 -4.62 -18.88 -1.75
CA ALA A 377 -5.20 -17.54 -1.84
C ALA A 377 -4.57 -16.73 -2.98
N SER A 378 -3.26 -16.79 -3.17
CA SER A 378 -2.58 -16.13 -4.29
C SER A 378 -2.94 -16.77 -5.64
N LEU A 379 -3.05 -18.09 -5.70
CA LEU A 379 -3.43 -18.81 -6.92
C LEU A 379 -4.87 -18.50 -7.30
N SER A 380 -5.79 -18.40 -6.36
CA SER A 380 -7.18 -18.00 -6.62
C SER A 380 -7.25 -16.54 -7.13
N ALA A 381 -6.40 -15.65 -6.61
CA ALA A 381 -6.25 -14.29 -7.14
C ALA A 381 -5.72 -14.30 -8.58
N PHE A 382 -4.78 -15.18 -8.91
CA PHE A 382 -4.29 -15.37 -10.28
C PHE A 382 -5.41 -15.83 -11.21
N VAL A 383 -6.21 -16.82 -10.80
CA VAL A 383 -7.37 -17.29 -11.58
C VAL A 383 -8.37 -16.16 -11.80
N ALA A 384 -8.67 -15.35 -10.78
CA ALA A 384 -9.52 -14.17 -10.95
C ALA A 384 -8.97 -13.19 -12.01
N LEU A 385 -7.64 -13.00 -12.06
CA LEU A 385 -7.00 -12.17 -13.08
C LEU A 385 -7.02 -12.79 -14.49
N LEU A 386 -7.09 -14.11 -14.62
CA LEU A 386 -7.26 -14.77 -15.93
C LEU A 386 -8.64 -14.52 -16.52
N LEU A 387 -9.66 -14.38 -15.67
CA LEU A 387 -11.02 -14.06 -16.08
C LEU A 387 -11.18 -12.61 -16.56
N LEU A 388 -10.24 -11.71 -16.20
CA LEU A 388 -10.27 -10.33 -16.68
C LEU A 388 -9.77 -10.24 -18.13
N ARG A 389 -10.56 -9.61 -18.98
CA ARG A 389 -10.25 -9.37 -20.38
C ARG A 389 -9.92 -7.89 -20.58
N PRO A 390 -8.68 -7.53 -20.99
CA PRO A 390 -8.38 -6.16 -21.37
C PRO A 390 -9.17 -5.78 -22.61
N ALA A 391 -9.54 -4.51 -22.76
CA ALA A 391 -10.07 -4.00 -24.00
C ALA A 391 -9.07 -4.31 -25.13
N ARG A 392 -9.56 -4.76 -26.29
CA ARG A 392 -8.71 -4.90 -27.48
C ARG A 392 -8.26 -3.50 -27.90
N THR A 393 -6.97 -3.24 -27.82
CA THR A 393 -6.37 -2.10 -28.53
C THR A 393 -6.46 -2.43 -30.01
N THR A 394 -7.46 -1.85 -30.70
CA THR A 394 -7.48 -1.78 -32.16
C THR A 394 -6.45 -0.76 -32.63
#